data_c66302f35da25139597377b7a9ff9731
#
_entry.id   c66302f35da25139597377b7a9ff9731
#
_cell.length_a   1.000
_cell.length_b   1.000
_cell.length_c   1.000
_cell.angle_alpha   90.00
_cell.angle_beta   90.00
_cell.angle_gamma   90.00
#
_symmetry.space_group_name_H-M   'P 1'
#
loop_
_entity.id
_entity.type
_entity.pdbx_description
1 polymer ?
#
loop_
_entity_poly.entity_id
_entity_poly.type
_entity_poly.pdbx_seq_one_letter_code
_entity_poly.pdbx_strand_id
1 'polypeptide(L)'
;MTGGEDSDEELVARAGRGDRAAASALVLRHTNRILAASYRMLGDRAAAEDATQETFLRLWKHAAAWKPQGAKFETWLYKIAMNICLDRLRRRGRERPEEEAPERADSAPLADERMEQDDRRAAVEAALAALPERQRQAITLCHYQELSNIDAAAALEISVEALESLLARGRRALRDRLISRRAELMEGARHDASPLSL
;
A
#
# COMPACT_ATOMS: atom_id res chain seq x y z
N MET A 1 29.44 -23.03 12.45
CA MET A 1 28.69 -21.99 13.19
C MET A 1 27.72 -21.39 12.20
N THR A 2 26.54 -21.96 12.04
CA THR A 2 25.44 -21.45 11.21
C THR A 2 24.83 -20.29 11.97
N GLY A 3 25.20 -19.05 11.59
CA GLY A 3 24.51 -17.85 12.04
C GLY A 3 23.11 -17.85 11.42
N GLY A 4 22.13 -18.41 12.12
CA GLY A 4 20.73 -18.20 11.79
C GLY A 4 20.44 -16.71 11.90
N GLU A 5 19.82 -16.12 10.87
CA GLU A 5 19.34 -14.74 10.98
C GLU A 5 18.33 -14.70 12.14
N ASP A 6 18.52 -13.75 13.07
CA ASP A 6 17.59 -13.53 14.18
C ASP A 6 16.16 -13.37 13.63
N SER A 7 15.17 -13.98 14.26
CA SER A 7 13.77 -13.81 13.91
C SER A 7 13.30 -12.38 14.21
N ASP A 8 12.23 -11.93 13.56
CA ASP A 8 11.67 -10.60 13.85
C ASP A 8 11.20 -10.47 15.30
N GLU A 9 10.71 -11.56 15.89
CA GLU A 9 10.31 -11.63 17.30
C GLU A 9 11.49 -11.43 18.26
N GLU A 10 12.65 -12.01 17.92
CA GLU A 10 13.88 -11.82 18.70
C GLU A 10 14.41 -10.40 18.54
N LEU A 11 14.41 -9.89 17.31
CA LEU A 11 14.85 -8.52 17.03
C LEU A 11 13.99 -7.47 17.73
N VAL A 12 12.65 -7.60 17.72
CA VAL A 12 11.77 -6.65 18.42
C VAL A 12 11.95 -6.72 19.93
N ALA A 13 12.13 -7.92 20.49
CA ALA A 13 12.40 -8.07 21.93
C ALA A 13 13.71 -7.41 22.34
N ARG A 14 14.76 -7.51 21.52
CA ARG A 14 16.05 -6.85 21.74
C ARG A 14 15.96 -5.35 21.58
N ALA A 15 15.30 -4.89 20.52
CA ALA A 15 15.07 -3.47 20.25
C ALA A 15 14.28 -2.81 21.40
N GLY A 16 13.26 -3.51 21.94
CA GLY A 16 12.50 -3.07 23.12
C GLY A 16 13.33 -2.91 24.39
N ARG A 17 14.50 -3.54 24.47
CA ARG A 17 15.51 -3.38 25.55
C ARG A 17 16.60 -2.35 25.22
N GLY A 18 16.45 -1.63 24.09
CA GLY A 18 17.39 -0.56 23.70
C GLY A 18 18.51 -1.03 22.76
N ASP A 19 18.47 -2.24 22.22
CA ASP A 19 19.46 -2.75 21.25
C ASP A 19 19.26 -2.04 19.89
N ARG A 20 20.16 -1.09 19.60
CA ARG A 20 20.13 -0.30 18.36
C ARG A 20 20.43 -1.14 17.12
N ALA A 21 21.23 -2.17 17.22
CA ALA A 21 21.54 -3.03 16.09
C ALA A 21 20.33 -3.87 15.68
N ALA A 22 19.59 -4.42 16.65
CA ALA A 22 18.33 -5.10 16.42
C ALA A 22 17.27 -4.16 15.79
N ALA A 23 17.17 -2.93 16.29
CA ALA A 23 16.29 -1.92 15.74
C ALA A 23 16.63 -1.60 14.26
N SER A 24 17.92 -1.39 13.96
CA SER A 24 18.38 -1.13 12.59
C SER A 24 18.09 -2.32 11.66
N ALA A 25 18.27 -3.55 12.13
CA ALA A 25 17.97 -4.75 11.35
C ALA A 25 16.48 -4.84 10.96
N LEU A 26 15.56 -4.55 11.89
CA LEU A 26 14.12 -4.48 11.60
C LEU A 26 13.79 -3.39 10.58
N VAL A 27 14.38 -2.20 10.71
CA VAL A 27 14.20 -1.11 9.73
C VAL A 27 14.64 -1.56 8.34
N LEU A 28 15.86 -2.07 8.20
CA LEU A 28 16.40 -2.53 6.92
C LEU A 28 15.53 -3.62 6.28
N ARG A 29 15.04 -4.56 7.08
CA ARG A 29 14.22 -5.70 6.62
C ARG A 29 12.85 -5.27 6.12
N HIS A 30 12.20 -4.32 6.80
CA HIS A 30 10.79 -4.01 6.57
C HIS A 30 10.51 -2.67 5.87
N THR A 31 11.47 -1.73 5.79
CA THR A 31 11.22 -0.37 5.24
C THR A 31 10.62 -0.41 3.85
N ASN A 32 11.21 -1.17 2.92
CA ASN A 32 10.75 -1.19 1.52
C ASN A 32 9.32 -1.73 1.40
N ARG A 33 8.96 -2.74 2.18
CA ARG A 33 7.62 -3.34 2.16
C ARG A 33 6.58 -2.39 2.75
N ILE A 34 6.91 -1.74 3.89
CA ILE A 34 6.02 -0.75 4.51
C ILE A 34 5.87 0.48 3.64
N LEU A 35 6.95 0.98 3.04
CA LEU A 35 6.91 2.10 2.10
C LEU A 35 6.02 1.79 0.88
N ALA A 36 6.19 0.62 0.28
CA ALA A 36 5.38 0.19 -0.85
C ALA A 36 3.89 0.06 -0.49
N ALA A 37 3.57 -0.49 0.70
CA ALA A 37 2.20 -0.57 1.19
C ALA A 37 1.60 0.82 1.46
N SER A 38 2.36 1.71 2.11
CA SER A 38 1.95 3.08 2.39
C SER A 38 1.73 3.89 1.11
N TYR A 39 2.61 3.72 0.10
CA TYR A 39 2.46 4.38 -1.20
C TYR A 39 1.17 3.93 -1.92
N ARG A 40 0.86 2.63 -1.94
CA ARG A 40 -0.40 2.13 -2.52
C ARG A 40 -1.64 2.68 -1.80
N MET A 41 -1.53 2.92 -0.51
CA MET A 41 -2.61 3.52 0.28
C MET A 41 -2.80 5.01 0.00
N LEU A 42 -1.70 5.78 -0.07
CA LEU A 42 -1.74 7.24 -0.05
C LEU A 42 -1.63 7.88 -1.44
N GLY A 43 -1.02 7.16 -2.42
CA GLY A 43 -0.81 7.65 -3.79
C GLY A 43 0.21 8.80 -3.89
N ASP A 44 0.90 9.11 -2.81
CA ASP A 44 1.87 10.20 -2.70
C ASP A 44 3.12 9.70 -2.00
N ARG A 45 4.29 9.93 -2.64
CA ARG A 45 5.56 9.37 -2.16
C ARG A 45 6.00 10.00 -0.84
N ALA A 46 5.89 11.31 -0.73
CA ALA A 46 6.30 12.01 0.49
C ALA A 46 5.43 11.61 1.68
N ALA A 47 4.10 11.55 1.49
CA ALA A 47 3.19 11.06 2.51
C ALA A 47 3.45 9.59 2.88
N ALA A 48 3.88 8.75 1.94
CA ALA A 48 4.22 7.35 2.20
C ALA A 48 5.52 7.21 3.00
N GLU A 49 6.54 8.02 2.69
CA GLU A 49 7.80 8.09 3.44
C GLU A 49 7.54 8.53 4.89
N ASP A 50 6.76 9.58 5.08
CA ASP A 50 6.34 10.04 6.40
C ASP A 50 5.53 8.99 7.18
N ALA A 51 4.59 8.29 6.51
CA ALA A 51 3.83 7.21 7.15
C ALA A 51 4.72 6.04 7.56
N THR A 52 5.73 5.74 6.74
CA THR A 52 6.72 4.70 7.03
C THR A 52 7.58 5.08 8.24
N GLN A 53 8.08 6.29 8.30
CA GLN A 53 8.83 6.79 9.47
C GLN A 53 7.96 6.75 10.74
N GLU A 54 6.73 7.23 10.66
CA GLU A 54 5.79 7.21 11.79
C GLU A 54 5.49 5.78 12.25
N THR A 55 5.42 4.81 11.32
CA THR A 55 5.24 3.40 11.62
C THR A 55 6.37 2.89 12.51
N PHE A 56 7.64 3.14 12.16
CA PHE A 56 8.77 2.73 12.98
C PHE A 56 8.86 3.50 14.31
N LEU A 57 8.51 4.78 14.33
CA LEU A 57 8.44 5.53 15.59
C LEU A 57 7.39 4.95 16.55
N ARG A 58 6.22 4.57 16.06
CA ARG A 58 5.19 3.90 16.86
C ARG A 58 5.63 2.50 17.28
N LEU A 59 6.30 1.76 16.38
CA LEU A 59 6.92 0.48 16.70
C LEU A 59 7.83 0.60 17.93
N TRP A 60 8.77 1.56 17.93
CA TRP A 60 9.73 1.72 19.03
C TRP A 60 9.07 2.07 20.35
N LYS A 61 8.02 2.89 20.33
CA LYS A 61 7.27 3.22 21.55
C LYS A 61 6.61 2.01 22.19
N HIS A 62 6.29 0.98 21.42
CA HIS A 62 5.55 -0.20 21.88
C HIS A 62 6.38 -1.48 21.86
N ALA A 63 7.61 -1.47 21.34
CA ALA A 63 8.45 -2.66 21.20
C ALA A 63 8.70 -3.37 22.53
N ALA A 64 8.92 -2.64 23.63
CA ALA A 64 9.14 -3.22 24.97
C ALA A 64 7.91 -3.96 25.53
N ALA A 65 6.71 -3.55 25.13
CA ALA A 65 5.45 -4.15 25.57
C ALA A 65 4.95 -5.23 24.58
N TRP A 66 5.54 -5.32 23.40
CA TRP A 66 5.11 -6.27 22.38
C TRP A 66 5.37 -7.71 22.83
N LYS A 67 4.38 -8.57 22.66
CA LYS A 67 4.46 -10.00 22.91
C LYS A 67 3.84 -10.74 21.73
N PRO A 68 4.40 -11.89 21.30
CA PRO A 68 3.79 -12.74 20.29
C PRO A 68 2.49 -13.34 20.87
N GLN A 69 1.36 -12.68 20.64
CA GLN A 69 0.02 -13.11 21.07
C GLN A 69 -0.74 -13.71 19.89
N GLY A 70 -0.20 -14.77 19.27
CA GLY A 70 -0.87 -15.46 18.15
C GLY A 70 -0.78 -14.74 16.79
N ALA A 71 -0.28 -13.51 16.71
CA ALA A 71 -0.02 -12.80 15.47
C ALA A 71 1.48 -12.63 15.25
N LYS A 72 1.93 -12.79 14.01
CA LYS A 72 3.32 -12.53 13.60
C LYS A 72 3.68 -11.07 13.82
N PHE A 73 4.96 -10.79 14.06
CA PHE A 73 5.46 -9.41 14.13
C PHE A 73 5.07 -8.57 12.92
N GLU A 74 5.20 -9.14 11.73
CA GLU A 74 4.85 -8.49 10.47
C GLU A 74 3.38 -8.06 10.43
N THR A 75 2.45 -8.89 10.89
CA THR A 75 1.02 -8.57 10.99
C THR A 75 0.78 -7.34 11.86
N TRP A 76 1.46 -7.27 13.00
CA TRP A 76 1.38 -6.12 13.90
C TRP A 76 1.98 -4.84 13.27
N LEU A 77 3.09 -4.96 12.54
CA LEU A 77 3.71 -3.84 11.84
C LEU A 77 2.78 -3.29 10.75
N TYR A 78 2.14 -4.14 9.96
CA TYR A 78 1.14 -3.72 8.98
C TYR A 78 -0.10 -3.08 9.61
N LYS A 79 -0.55 -3.59 10.77
CA LYS A 79 -1.65 -2.92 11.52
C LYS A 79 -1.30 -1.47 11.83
N ILE A 80 -0.09 -1.20 12.33
CA ILE A 80 0.37 0.17 12.61
C ILE A 80 0.36 1.01 11.32
N ALA A 81 0.98 0.52 10.24
CA ALA A 81 1.09 1.23 8.98
C ALA A 81 -0.28 1.54 8.35
N MET A 82 -1.18 0.56 8.32
CA MET A 82 -2.52 0.73 7.74
C MET A 82 -3.38 1.72 8.52
N ASN A 83 -3.27 1.75 9.84
CA ASN A 83 -3.97 2.72 10.67
C ASN A 83 -3.45 4.15 10.44
N ILE A 84 -2.12 4.33 10.34
CA ILE A 84 -1.52 5.64 10.00
C ILE A 84 -2.02 6.12 8.63
N CYS A 85 -2.02 5.24 7.62
CA CYS A 85 -2.51 5.59 6.29
C CYS A 85 -3.99 6.01 6.30
N LEU A 86 -4.85 5.26 7.00
CA LEU A 86 -6.27 5.61 7.14
C LEU A 86 -6.46 6.97 7.82
N ASP A 87 -5.75 7.22 8.90
CA ASP A 87 -5.85 8.50 9.62
C ASP A 87 -5.45 9.67 8.72
N ARG A 88 -4.41 9.50 7.89
CA ARG A 88 -3.97 10.51 6.92
C ARG A 88 -5.01 10.74 5.82
N LEU A 89 -5.60 9.67 5.27
CA LEU A 89 -6.66 9.78 4.26
C LEU A 89 -7.89 10.52 4.82
N ARG A 90 -8.33 10.17 6.03
CA ARG A 90 -9.46 10.83 6.70
C ARG A 90 -9.20 12.32 6.99
N ARG A 91 -7.96 12.69 7.32
CA ARG A 91 -7.59 14.10 7.49
C ARG A 91 -7.65 14.85 6.17
N ARG A 92 -7.04 14.29 5.11
CA ARG A 92 -7.11 14.86 3.75
C ARG A 92 -8.55 15.04 3.27
N GLY A 93 -9.43 14.07 3.52
CA GLY A 93 -10.85 14.16 3.14
C GLY A 93 -11.62 15.26 3.90
N ARG A 94 -11.17 15.65 5.10
CA ARG A 94 -11.78 16.75 5.86
C ARG A 94 -11.22 18.13 5.50
N GLU A 95 -9.98 18.18 5.02
CA GLU A 95 -9.27 19.43 4.67
C GLU A 95 -9.53 19.87 3.22
N ARG A 96 -10.08 18.99 2.36
CA ARG A 96 -10.47 19.33 1.00
C ARG A 96 -11.94 19.71 0.94
N PRO A 97 -12.28 20.96 0.53
CA PRO A 97 -13.58 21.25 -0.05
C PRO A 97 -13.74 20.44 -1.34
N GLU A 98 -14.97 20.13 -1.70
CA GLU A 98 -15.43 19.12 -2.67
C GLU A 98 -14.94 19.28 -4.14
N GLU A 99 -13.95 20.12 -4.47
CA GLU A 99 -13.67 20.60 -5.84
C GLU A 99 -12.30 20.28 -6.44
N GLU A 100 -11.41 19.52 -5.83
CA GLU A 100 -10.14 19.19 -6.51
C GLU A 100 -9.81 17.69 -6.49
N ALA A 101 -10.05 17.05 -7.66
CA ALA A 101 -9.41 15.78 -7.99
C ALA A 101 -7.87 15.98 -8.02
N PRO A 102 -7.06 15.00 -7.56
CA PRO A 102 -5.62 15.18 -7.53
C PRO A 102 -5.05 15.35 -8.94
N GLU A 103 -4.41 16.48 -9.19
CA GLU A 103 -3.55 16.69 -10.34
C GLU A 103 -2.43 15.64 -10.34
N ARG A 104 -2.29 14.95 -11.44
CA ARG A 104 -1.22 13.96 -11.65
C ARG A 104 0.10 14.70 -11.82
N ALA A 105 1.13 14.28 -11.10
CA ALA A 105 2.49 14.61 -11.47
C ALA A 105 2.79 13.93 -12.82
N ASP A 106 3.04 14.73 -13.84
CA ASP A 106 3.51 14.31 -15.15
C ASP A 106 4.87 13.63 -15.02
N SER A 107 4.95 12.37 -15.43
CA SER A 107 6.23 11.73 -15.71
C SER A 107 6.50 11.84 -17.22
N ALA A 108 7.63 12.46 -17.56
CA ALA A 108 8.10 12.65 -18.92
C ALA A 108 8.35 11.32 -19.68
N PRO A 109 8.14 11.29 -21.01
CA PRO A 109 8.14 10.05 -21.79
C PRO A 109 9.53 9.57 -22.17
N LEU A 110 9.78 8.28 -22.07
CA LEU A 110 10.92 7.58 -22.65
C LEU A 110 10.50 6.20 -23.21
N ALA A 111 10.65 6.06 -24.54
CA ALA A 111 10.70 4.85 -25.37
C ALA A 111 9.61 3.77 -25.24
N ASP A 112 8.99 3.44 -26.37
CA ASP A 112 7.75 2.70 -26.63
C ASP A 112 7.34 1.53 -25.70
N GLU A 113 8.18 0.55 -25.42
CA GLU A 113 7.80 -0.57 -24.56
C GLU A 113 7.81 -0.24 -23.05
N ARG A 114 8.68 0.66 -22.62
CA ARG A 114 8.71 1.19 -21.25
C ARG A 114 7.51 2.07 -20.99
N MET A 115 7.09 2.85 -21.97
CA MET A 115 5.92 3.72 -21.90
C MET A 115 4.62 2.92 -21.72
N GLU A 116 4.44 1.80 -22.44
CA GLU A 116 3.29 0.92 -22.23
C GLU A 116 3.26 0.27 -20.85
N GLN A 117 4.42 -0.10 -20.30
CA GLN A 117 4.51 -0.66 -18.94
C GLN A 117 4.24 0.40 -17.86
N ASP A 118 4.77 1.61 -18.04
CA ASP A 118 4.55 2.74 -17.14
C ASP A 118 3.09 3.22 -17.19
N ASP A 119 2.46 3.24 -18.37
CA ASP A 119 1.04 3.56 -18.53
C ASP A 119 0.13 2.50 -17.90
N ARG A 120 0.46 1.21 -18.04
CA ARG A 120 -0.27 0.13 -17.37
C ARG A 120 -0.13 0.22 -15.85
N ARG A 121 1.07 0.53 -15.36
CA ARG A 121 1.34 0.73 -13.94
C ARG A 121 0.57 1.92 -13.38
N ALA A 122 0.62 3.06 -14.07
CA ALA A 122 -0.12 4.27 -13.70
C ALA A 122 -1.65 4.02 -13.71
N ALA A 123 -2.15 3.24 -14.67
CA ALA A 123 -3.56 2.87 -14.72
C ALA A 123 -3.99 2.02 -13.52
N VAL A 124 -3.16 1.04 -13.12
CA VAL A 124 -3.42 0.20 -11.93
C VAL A 124 -3.35 1.03 -10.64
N GLU A 125 -2.35 1.91 -10.50
CA GLU A 125 -2.22 2.80 -9.35
C GLU A 125 -3.42 3.77 -9.23
N ALA A 126 -3.87 4.34 -10.33
CA ALA A 126 -5.06 5.19 -10.38
C ALA A 126 -6.34 4.40 -10.01
N ALA A 127 -6.48 3.18 -10.52
CA ALA A 127 -7.62 2.31 -10.19
C ALA A 127 -7.63 1.91 -8.70
N LEU A 128 -6.46 1.62 -8.13
CA LEU A 128 -6.30 1.37 -6.69
C LEU A 128 -6.65 2.61 -5.86
N ALA A 129 -6.14 3.78 -6.25
CA ALA A 129 -6.42 5.04 -5.56
C ALA A 129 -7.91 5.40 -5.53
N ALA A 130 -8.66 4.97 -6.52
CA ALA A 130 -10.11 5.18 -6.61
C ALA A 130 -10.96 4.16 -5.84
N LEU A 131 -10.36 3.14 -5.21
CA LEU A 131 -11.08 2.20 -4.34
C LEU A 131 -11.46 2.87 -3.01
N PRO A 132 -12.59 2.46 -2.40
CA PRO A 132 -12.85 2.76 -1.00
C PRO A 132 -11.68 2.27 -0.13
N GLU A 133 -11.30 3.07 0.88
CA GLU A 133 -10.09 2.87 1.69
C GLU A 133 -9.94 1.44 2.25
N ARG A 134 -11.03 0.87 2.76
CA ARG A 134 -11.03 -0.50 3.33
C ARG A 134 -10.81 -1.58 2.27
N GLN A 135 -11.33 -1.41 1.05
CA GLN A 135 -11.08 -2.33 -0.06
C GLN A 135 -9.63 -2.22 -0.53
N ARG A 136 -9.08 -1.00 -0.59
CA ARG A 136 -7.69 -0.74 -0.93
C ARG A 136 -6.74 -1.38 0.08
N GLN A 137 -7.01 -1.28 1.39
CA GLN A 137 -6.24 -1.95 2.43
C GLN A 137 -6.22 -3.47 2.22
N ALA A 138 -7.38 -4.10 2.04
CA ALA A 138 -7.49 -5.54 1.83
C ALA A 138 -6.68 -6.00 0.61
N ILE A 139 -6.83 -5.30 -0.54
CA ILE A 139 -6.05 -5.59 -1.76
C ILE A 139 -4.55 -5.38 -1.52
N THR A 140 -4.15 -4.30 -0.87
CA THR A 140 -2.74 -4.00 -0.60
C THR A 140 -2.10 -5.11 0.23
N LEU A 141 -2.74 -5.54 1.31
CA LEU A 141 -2.16 -6.55 2.20
C LEU A 141 -2.13 -7.95 1.56
N CYS A 142 -3.23 -8.38 0.92
CA CYS A 142 -3.32 -9.75 0.40
C CYS A 142 -2.62 -9.93 -0.95
N HIS A 143 -2.71 -8.95 -1.88
CA HIS A 143 -2.17 -9.12 -3.24
C HIS A 143 -0.77 -8.54 -3.44
N TYR A 144 -0.40 -7.51 -2.69
CA TYR A 144 0.91 -6.87 -2.85
C TYR A 144 1.89 -7.19 -1.73
N GLN A 145 1.38 -7.45 -0.53
CA GLN A 145 2.23 -7.84 0.61
C GLN A 145 2.16 -9.34 0.91
N GLU A 146 1.33 -10.08 0.16
CA GLU A 146 1.20 -11.54 0.21
C GLU A 146 0.82 -12.10 1.60
N LEU A 147 0.13 -11.29 2.41
CA LEU A 147 -0.38 -11.78 3.69
C LEU A 147 -1.49 -12.82 3.46
N SER A 148 -1.51 -13.84 4.31
CA SER A 148 -2.65 -14.75 4.36
C SER A 148 -3.93 -13.99 4.74
N ASN A 149 -5.11 -14.51 4.38
CA ASN A 149 -6.38 -13.91 4.80
C ASN A 149 -6.49 -13.77 6.32
N ILE A 150 -5.94 -14.73 7.06
CA ILE A 150 -5.92 -14.69 8.53
C ILE A 150 -5.05 -13.54 9.03
N ASP A 151 -3.82 -13.41 8.52
CA ASP A 151 -2.89 -12.35 8.92
C ASP A 151 -3.41 -10.96 8.51
N ALA A 152 -3.96 -10.83 7.30
CA ALA A 152 -4.52 -9.57 6.82
C ALA A 152 -5.78 -9.14 7.60
N ALA A 153 -6.67 -10.08 7.94
CA ALA A 153 -7.84 -9.83 8.78
C ALA A 153 -7.42 -9.37 10.18
N ALA A 154 -6.43 -10.03 10.78
CA ALA A 154 -5.85 -9.64 12.06
C ALA A 154 -5.21 -8.23 12.00
N ALA A 155 -4.45 -7.92 10.94
CA ALA A 155 -3.86 -6.59 10.74
C ALA A 155 -4.92 -5.48 10.60
N LEU A 156 -6.07 -5.78 9.97
CA LEU A 156 -7.17 -4.84 9.77
C LEU A 156 -8.21 -4.84 10.92
N GLU A 157 -8.04 -5.72 11.91
CA GLU A 157 -8.96 -5.90 13.06
C GLU A 157 -10.41 -6.20 12.63
N ILE A 158 -10.55 -7.11 11.64
CA ILE A 158 -11.84 -7.56 11.11
C ILE A 158 -11.88 -9.11 11.07
N SER A 159 -13.06 -9.68 10.85
CA SER A 159 -13.16 -11.13 10.60
C SER A 159 -12.65 -11.52 9.22
N VAL A 160 -12.29 -12.79 9.03
CA VAL A 160 -11.83 -13.31 7.73
C VAL A 160 -12.92 -13.17 6.68
N GLU A 161 -14.19 -13.41 7.04
CA GLU A 161 -15.35 -13.27 6.14
C GLU A 161 -15.54 -11.81 5.69
N ALA A 162 -15.32 -10.85 6.60
CA ALA A 162 -15.35 -9.43 6.29
C ALA A 162 -14.23 -9.05 5.32
N LEU A 163 -13.01 -9.58 5.52
CA LEU A 163 -11.88 -9.39 4.62
C LEU A 163 -12.18 -9.95 3.22
N GLU A 164 -12.69 -11.18 3.13
CA GLU A 164 -13.05 -11.82 1.86
C GLU A 164 -14.09 -11.02 1.09
N SER A 165 -15.07 -10.47 1.79
CA SER A 165 -16.08 -9.57 1.25
C SER A 165 -15.46 -8.28 0.69
N LEU A 166 -14.48 -7.69 1.40
CA LEU A 166 -13.72 -6.52 0.93
C LEU A 166 -12.89 -6.85 -0.32
N LEU A 167 -12.20 -7.99 -0.32
CA LEU A 167 -11.40 -8.47 -1.46
C LEU A 167 -12.27 -8.71 -2.70
N ALA A 168 -13.44 -9.37 -2.54
CA ALA A 168 -14.35 -9.64 -3.64
C ALA A 168 -14.87 -8.33 -4.28
N ARG A 169 -15.28 -7.37 -3.46
CA ARG A 169 -15.75 -6.05 -3.93
C ARG A 169 -14.61 -5.24 -4.54
N GLY A 170 -13.43 -5.21 -3.92
CA GLY A 170 -12.25 -4.51 -4.42
C GLY A 170 -11.80 -5.04 -5.77
N ARG A 171 -11.71 -6.38 -5.94
CA ARG A 171 -11.35 -7.02 -7.22
C ARG A 171 -12.35 -6.72 -8.33
N ARG A 172 -13.65 -6.70 -8.01
CA ARG A 172 -14.68 -6.31 -8.99
C ARG A 172 -14.51 -4.86 -9.42
N ALA A 173 -14.41 -3.95 -8.48
CA ALA A 173 -14.25 -2.53 -8.76
C ALA A 173 -12.95 -2.21 -9.55
N LEU A 174 -11.83 -2.89 -9.25
CA LEU A 174 -10.60 -2.77 -10.04
C LEU A 174 -10.80 -3.25 -11.48
N ARG A 175 -11.41 -4.42 -11.66
CA ARG A 175 -11.68 -4.97 -12.99
C ARG A 175 -12.51 -4.00 -13.82
N ASP A 176 -13.61 -3.50 -13.26
CA ASP A 176 -14.54 -2.62 -13.98
C ASP A 176 -13.82 -1.33 -14.41
N ARG A 177 -13.03 -0.72 -13.53
CA ARG A 177 -12.25 0.49 -13.82
C ARG A 177 -11.17 0.28 -14.88
N LEU A 178 -10.45 -0.84 -14.83
CA LEU A 178 -9.39 -1.15 -15.80
C LEU A 178 -9.96 -1.47 -17.19
N ILE A 179 -11.13 -2.12 -17.26
CA ILE A 179 -11.84 -2.38 -18.52
C ILE A 179 -12.31 -1.05 -19.13
N SER A 180 -12.96 -0.18 -18.36
CA SER A 180 -13.43 1.14 -18.83
C SER A 180 -12.27 1.98 -19.37
N ARG A 181 -11.15 2.05 -18.63
CA ARG A 181 -9.98 2.81 -19.06
C ARG A 181 -9.34 2.26 -20.35
N ARG A 182 -9.32 0.92 -20.50
CA ARG A 182 -8.84 0.30 -21.76
C ARG A 182 -9.72 0.67 -22.94
N ALA A 183 -11.04 0.71 -22.76
CA ALA A 183 -11.99 1.12 -23.80
C ALA A 183 -11.75 2.59 -24.22
N GLU A 184 -11.59 3.49 -23.25
CA GLU A 184 -11.29 4.91 -23.48
C GLU A 184 -9.99 5.11 -24.27
N LEU A 185 -8.91 4.38 -23.93
CA LEU A 185 -7.64 4.42 -24.65
C LEU A 185 -7.77 3.93 -26.10
N MET A 186 -8.57 2.88 -26.34
CA MET A 186 -8.79 2.35 -27.68
C MET A 186 -9.70 3.25 -28.53
N GLU A 187 -10.63 3.99 -27.94
CA GLU A 187 -11.47 4.98 -28.63
C GLU A 187 -10.66 6.24 -28.97
N GLY A 188 -9.83 6.74 -28.05
CA GLY A 188 -8.93 7.86 -28.28
C GLY A 188 -7.97 7.61 -29.45
N ALA A 189 -7.35 6.43 -29.49
CA ALA A 189 -6.45 6.03 -30.57
C ALA A 189 -7.14 5.93 -31.94
N ARG A 190 -8.44 5.63 -31.99
CA ARG A 190 -9.23 5.61 -33.25
C ARG A 190 -9.59 7.02 -33.74
N HIS A 191 -9.75 7.95 -32.81
CA HIS A 191 -10.09 9.33 -33.16
C HIS A 191 -8.88 10.09 -33.72
N ASP A 192 -7.69 9.82 -33.22
CA ASP A 192 -6.43 10.39 -33.69
C ASP A 192 -5.98 9.81 -35.05
N ALA A 193 -6.44 8.61 -35.40
CA ALA A 193 -6.15 7.95 -36.68
C ALA A 193 -7.10 8.36 -37.84
N SER A 194 -7.98 9.32 -37.65
CA SER A 194 -8.84 9.84 -38.74
C SER A 194 -8.00 10.70 -39.70
N PRO A 195 -7.85 10.34 -41.00
CA PRO A 195 -7.03 11.10 -41.91
C PRO A 195 -7.63 12.50 -42.15
N LEU A 196 -6.76 13.51 -42.08
CA LEU A 196 -7.02 14.84 -42.58
C LEU A 196 -7.60 14.71 -43.99
N SER A 197 -8.89 14.98 -44.14
CA SER A 197 -9.53 15.16 -45.45
C SER A 197 -8.91 16.37 -46.12
N LEU A 198 -8.19 16.12 -47.21
CA LEU A 198 -7.74 17.09 -48.18
C LEU A 198 -8.92 17.70 -48.92
#